data_21f2d028c7964aa964345f5f7b50aba9
#
_entry.id   21f2d028c7964aa964345f5f7b50aba9
#
_cell.length_a   1.000
_cell.length_b   1.000
_cell.length_c   1.000
_cell.angle_alpha   90.00
_cell.angle_beta   90.00
_cell.angle_gamma   90.00
#
_symmetry.space_group_name_H-M   'P 1'
#
loop_
_entity.id
_entity.type
_entity.pdbx_description
1 polymer ?
#
loop_
_entity_poly.entity_id
_entity_poly.type
_entity_poly.pdbx_seq_one_letter_code
_entity_poly.pdbx_strand_id
1 'polypeptide(L)'
;MTAHADHKGLITATAVAGLALVVGTAAVIVIGTGSTAPMNGAYGTISCAAPTLSGATVHVQVTDAGDMMMGQTPMRASLVATPASVPGGRVSFVVANTGALVHELVVLPLPADGPGTRPIGADGKIDESQSLGESSRSCAAGIGDGIAPGSTGWTTLTLGPGRYELVCDQPWHYAAGMIDVLTVT
;
A
#
# COMPACT_ATOMS: atom_id res chain seq x y z
N MET A 1 -48.58 -31.76 47.26
CA MET A 1 -48.06 -32.69 48.28
C MET A 1 -46.60 -32.98 47.89
N THR A 2 -45.74 -32.49 48.77
CA THR A 2 -44.44 -33.07 49.23
C THR A 2 -43.37 -33.27 48.16
N ALA A 3 -42.10 -32.98 48.33
CA ALA A 3 -41.31 -32.45 49.46
C ALA A 3 -40.00 -31.95 48.90
N HIS A 4 -39.42 -30.97 49.56
CA HIS A 4 -38.05 -30.50 49.45
C HIS A 4 -37.02 -31.59 49.78
N ALA A 5 -35.89 -31.55 49.12
CA ALA A 5 -34.63 -32.06 49.67
C ALA A 5 -33.45 -31.15 49.24
N ASP A 6 -33.02 -30.38 50.21
CA ASP A 6 -31.75 -29.67 50.23
C ASP A 6 -30.59 -30.64 50.31
N HIS A 7 -29.58 -30.50 49.45
CA HIS A 7 -28.26 -31.07 49.66
C HIS A 7 -27.20 -29.96 49.66
N LYS A 8 -26.80 -29.54 50.83
CA LYS A 8 -25.62 -28.76 51.10
C LYS A 8 -24.40 -29.66 50.92
N GLY A 9 -23.68 -29.54 49.80
CA GLY A 9 -22.39 -30.15 49.57
C GLY A 9 -21.24 -29.28 50.14
N LEU A 10 -20.58 -29.81 51.12
CA LEU A 10 -19.40 -29.24 51.76
C LEU A 10 -18.19 -29.33 50.82
N ILE A 11 -17.67 -28.18 50.36
CA ILE A 11 -16.44 -28.14 49.56
C ILE A 11 -15.28 -27.90 50.51
N THR A 12 -14.47 -28.92 50.73
CA THR A 12 -13.17 -28.84 51.41
C THR A 12 -12.13 -28.25 50.47
N ALA A 13 -11.65 -27.07 50.80
CA ALA A 13 -10.52 -26.43 50.07
C ALA A 13 -9.20 -27.00 50.62
N THR A 14 -8.48 -27.74 49.79
CA THR A 14 -7.09 -28.14 50.03
C THR A 14 -6.16 -27.05 49.50
N ALA A 15 -5.49 -26.36 50.39
CA ALA A 15 -4.45 -25.41 50.04
C ALA A 15 -3.15 -26.13 49.77
N VAL A 16 -2.68 -26.09 48.52
CA VAL A 16 -1.32 -26.52 48.16
C VAL A 16 -0.40 -25.32 48.19
N ALA A 17 0.49 -25.31 49.16
CA ALA A 17 1.55 -24.32 49.29
C ALA A 17 2.64 -24.65 48.24
N GLY A 18 2.66 -23.89 47.14
CA GLY A 18 3.73 -23.92 46.13
C GLY A 18 4.88 -23.01 46.53
N LEU A 19 6.03 -23.59 46.80
CA LEU A 19 7.29 -22.89 47.10
C LEU A 19 7.79 -22.25 45.79
N ALA A 20 7.65 -20.93 45.63
CA ALA A 20 8.21 -20.20 44.49
C ALA A 20 9.69 -19.91 44.75
N LEU A 21 10.55 -20.55 43.95
CA LEU A 21 11.97 -20.25 43.89
C LEU A 21 12.18 -18.93 43.14
N VAL A 22 12.48 -17.84 43.83
CA VAL A 22 12.83 -16.56 43.20
C VAL A 22 14.29 -16.62 42.77
N VAL A 23 14.52 -16.87 41.46
CA VAL A 23 15.83 -16.66 40.85
C VAL A 23 15.96 -15.17 40.56
N GLY A 24 16.72 -14.48 41.34
CA GLY A 24 17.02 -13.06 41.14
C GLY A 24 17.92 -12.88 39.92
N THR A 25 17.37 -12.37 38.84
CA THR A 25 18.17 -11.78 37.75
C THR A 25 18.54 -10.35 38.13
N ALA A 26 19.83 -10.12 38.38
CA ALA A 26 20.35 -8.76 38.57
C ALA A 26 20.21 -7.99 37.27
N ALA A 27 19.30 -7.04 37.23
CA ALA A 27 19.21 -6.07 36.13
C ALA A 27 20.36 -5.07 36.31
N VAL A 28 21.32 -5.13 35.38
CA VAL A 28 22.35 -4.06 35.27
C VAL A 28 21.67 -2.86 34.64
N ILE A 29 21.35 -1.86 35.39
CA ILE A 29 20.89 -0.56 34.89
C ILE A 29 22.12 0.20 34.39
N VAL A 30 22.35 0.21 33.10
CA VAL A 30 23.30 1.12 32.48
C VAL A 30 22.62 2.49 32.42
N ILE A 31 23.01 3.39 33.33
CA ILE A 31 22.62 4.79 33.24
C ILE A 31 23.50 5.42 32.15
N GLY A 32 23.01 5.38 30.90
CA GLY A 32 23.60 6.12 29.83
C GLY A 32 23.34 7.61 30.03
N THR A 33 24.41 8.38 30.11
CA THR A 33 24.38 9.84 30.16
C THR A 33 23.68 10.36 28.93
N GLY A 34 22.60 11.12 29.12
CA GLY A 34 21.72 11.61 28.10
C GLY A 34 22.43 12.44 27.03
N SER A 35 22.50 11.89 25.84
CA SER A 35 22.54 12.70 24.64
C SER A 35 21.10 12.94 24.20
N THR A 36 20.60 14.13 24.41
CA THR A 36 19.36 14.59 23.78
C THR A 36 19.62 14.74 22.28
N ALA A 37 19.48 13.64 21.55
CA ALA A 37 19.37 13.72 20.11
C ALA A 37 18.06 14.48 19.81
N PRO A 38 18.08 15.49 18.90
CA PRO A 38 16.85 16.12 18.48
C PRO A 38 15.97 15.05 17.84
N MET A 39 14.75 14.90 18.32
CA MET A 39 13.71 14.10 17.68
C MET A 39 13.28 14.84 16.39
N ASN A 40 14.15 14.91 15.41
CA ASN A 40 13.71 15.07 14.06
C ASN A 40 13.13 13.73 13.66
N GLY A 41 11.81 13.65 13.62
CA GLY A 41 11.09 12.54 13.02
C GLY A 41 11.43 12.46 11.53
N ALA A 42 12.62 12.00 11.21
CA ALA A 42 12.92 11.48 9.91
C ALA A 42 12.08 10.21 9.79
N TYR A 43 10.92 10.32 9.18
CA TYR A 43 10.28 9.17 8.55
C TYR A 43 11.33 8.66 7.57
N GLY A 44 12.03 7.59 7.96
CA GLY A 44 13.02 6.97 7.13
C GLY A 44 12.34 6.63 5.80
N THR A 45 12.77 7.27 4.72
CA THR A 45 12.34 6.88 3.39
C THR A 45 12.73 5.42 3.20
N ILE A 46 11.73 4.54 3.15
CA ILE A 46 11.96 3.13 2.83
C ILE A 46 12.29 3.11 1.32
N SER A 47 13.55 3.33 1.00
CA SER A 47 14.03 3.19 -0.37
C SER A 47 14.30 1.72 -0.63
N CYS A 48 13.52 1.12 -1.50
CA CYS A 48 13.71 -0.24 -1.98
C CYS A 48 13.84 -0.23 -3.50
N ALA A 49 14.78 -1.03 -4.02
CA ALA A 49 14.92 -1.26 -5.43
C ALA A 49 14.07 -2.45 -5.86
N ALA A 50 13.42 -2.34 -7.02
CA ALA A 50 12.78 -3.50 -7.64
C ALA A 50 13.85 -4.55 -8.00
N PRO A 51 13.53 -5.84 -7.89
CA PRO A 51 14.42 -6.92 -8.36
C PRO A 51 14.53 -6.86 -9.89
N THR A 52 15.42 -7.68 -10.44
CA THR A 52 15.44 -7.90 -11.89
C THR A 52 14.11 -8.51 -12.33
N LEU A 53 13.38 -7.79 -13.16
CA LEU A 53 12.09 -8.22 -13.68
C LEU A 53 12.23 -8.75 -15.12
N SER A 54 11.24 -9.49 -15.59
CA SER A 54 11.26 -10.13 -16.90
C SER A 54 10.42 -9.38 -17.93
N GLY A 55 10.81 -9.42 -19.19
CA GLY A 55 10.11 -8.76 -20.29
C GLY A 55 10.48 -7.30 -20.48
N ALA A 56 9.66 -6.56 -21.21
CA ALA A 56 9.84 -5.11 -21.38
C ALA A 56 9.55 -4.40 -20.06
N THR A 57 10.39 -3.44 -19.68
CA THR A 57 10.21 -2.69 -18.45
C THR A 57 9.67 -1.30 -18.73
N VAL A 58 8.61 -0.92 -18.01
CA VAL A 58 8.02 0.42 -17.98
C VAL A 58 8.26 1.00 -16.59
N HIS A 59 8.96 2.11 -16.52
CA HIS A 59 9.11 2.87 -15.29
C HIS A 59 7.95 3.84 -15.16
N VAL A 60 7.26 3.78 -14.04
CA VAL A 60 6.13 4.66 -13.72
C VAL A 60 6.51 5.54 -12.55
N GLN A 61 6.42 6.84 -12.73
CA GLN A 61 6.56 7.80 -11.66
C GLN A 61 5.17 8.29 -11.25
N VAL A 62 4.85 8.16 -9.97
CA VAL A 62 3.65 8.73 -9.37
C VAL A 62 4.08 9.82 -8.39
N THR A 63 3.42 10.98 -8.45
CA THR A 63 3.74 12.12 -7.61
C THR A 63 2.52 13.00 -7.36
N ASP A 64 2.54 13.70 -6.26
CA ASP A 64 1.59 14.76 -5.92
C ASP A 64 2.36 15.96 -5.35
N ALA A 65 1.79 17.15 -5.50
CA ALA A 65 2.25 18.32 -4.80
C ALA A 65 1.48 18.37 -3.48
N GLY A 66 2.14 17.96 -2.40
CA GLY A 66 1.57 17.61 -1.10
C GLY A 66 0.88 18.68 -0.28
N ASP A 67 0.18 19.63 -0.89
CA ASP A 67 -0.67 20.58 -0.17
C ASP A 67 -2.15 20.18 -0.27
N MET A 68 -2.53 19.21 0.55
CA MET A 68 -3.92 19.05 0.95
C MET A 68 -4.28 20.18 1.95
N MET A 69 -4.20 21.44 1.54
CA MET A 69 -4.90 22.50 2.22
C MET A 69 -6.38 22.31 1.94
N MET A 70 -7.11 21.85 2.92
CA MET A 70 -8.56 21.76 2.93
C MET A 70 -9.18 22.96 2.20
N GLY A 71 -9.65 22.74 0.98
CA GLY A 71 -10.70 23.56 0.36
C GLY A 71 -10.29 24.65 -0.63
N GLN A 72 -9.02 24.84 -1.03
CA GLN A 72 -8.70 25.96 -1.92
C GLN A 72 -7.78 25.71 -3.13
N THR A 73 -7.16 24.54 -3.24
CA THR A 73 -6.36 24.25 -4.44
C THR A 73 -6.66 22.82 -4.90
N PRO A 74 -6.96 22.59 -6.20
CA PRO A 74 -7.08 21.24 -6.72
C PRO A 74 -5.77 20.48 -6.46
N MET A 75 -5.86 19.24 -5.99
CA MET A 75 -4.71 18.35 -5.87
C MET A 75 -4.00 18.30 -7.22
N ARG A 76 -2.72 18.61 -7.25
CA ARG A 76 -1.89 18.40 -8.43
C ARG A 76 -1.19 17.07 -8.26
N ALA A 77 -1.66 16.08 -8.99
CA ALA A 77 -1.07 14.77 -8.99
C ALA A 77 -0.78 14.34 -10.42
N SER A 78 0.21 13.49 -10.62
CA SER A 78 0.56 12.98 -11.93
C SER A 78 1.04 11.53 -11.88
N LEU A 79 0.78 10.82 -12.96
CA LEU A 79 1.30 9.51 -13.26
C LEU A 79 1.96 9.57 -14.64
N VAL A 80 3.23 9.17 -14.72
CA VAL A 80 4.00 9.22 -15.98
C VAL A 80 4.70 7.89 -16.19
N ALA A 81 4.45 7.25 -17.32
CA ALA A 81 5.03 5.98 -17.73
C ALA A 81 6.10 6.17 -18.83
N THR A 82 7.24 5.53 -18.67
CA THR A 82 8.36 5.60 -19.62
C THR A 82 8.98 4.21 -19.82
N PRO A 83 9.05 3.71 -21.07
CA PRO A 83 8.56 4.31 -22.31
C PRO A 83 7.03 4.22 -22.43
N ALA A 84 6.43 5.08 -23.25
CA ALA A 84 5.01 5.08 -23.53
C ALA A 84 4.56 3.98 -24.51
N SER A 85 5.52 3.21 -25.08
CA SER A 85 5.24 2.07 -25.96
C SER A 85 6.24 0.96 -25.73
N VAL A 86 5.75 -0.29 -25.74
CA VAL A 86 6.55 -1.51 -25.55
C VAL A 86 6.04 -2.63 -26.47
N PRO A 87 6.86 -3.63 -26.81
CA PRO A 87 6.39 -4.83 -27.51
C PRO A 87 5.47 -5.66 -26.62
N GLY A 88 4.54 -6.39 -27.24
CA GLY A 88 3.65 -7.35 -26.58
C GLY A 88 4.39 -8.50 -25.91
N GLY A 89 3.73 -9.12 -24.94
CA GLY A 89 4.27 -10.19 -24.11
C GLY A 89 4.38 -9.81 -22.64
N ARG A 90 5.45 -10.19 -22.00
CA ARG A 90 5.68 -9.85 -20.59
C ARG A 90 6.11 -8.37 -20.47
N VAL A 91 5.34 -7.61 -19.72
CA VAL A 91 5.59 -6.20 -19.42
C VAL A 91 5.69 -6.04 -17.90
N SER A 92 6.80 -5.53 -17.45
CA SER A 92 7.06 -5.25 -16.03
C SER A 92 6.95 -3.76 -15.75
N PHE A 93 6.19 -3.41 -14.77
CA PHE A 93 6.04 -2.05 -14.27
C PHE A 93 6.84 -1.88 -12.99
N VAL A 94 7.66 -0.84 -12.93
CA VAL A 94 8.38 -0.40 -11.73
C VAL A 94 7.83 0.97 -11.37
N VAL A 95 7.13 1.05 -10.25
CA VAL A 95 6.37 2.24 -9.85
C VAL A 95 7.06 2.92 -8.70
N ALA A 96 7.62 4.10 -8.93
CA ALA A 96 8.27 4.91 -7.90
C ALA A 96 7.31 6.01 -7.42
N ASN A 97 7.00 6.00 -6.13
CA ASN A 97 6.24 7.06 -5.50
C ASN A 97 7.17 8.17 -5.01
N THR A 98 7.17 9.29 -5.70
CA THR A 98 7.95 10.49 -5.36
C THR A 98 7.09 11.59 -4.75
N GLY A 99 5.81 11.31 -4.50
CA GLY A 99 4.85 12.20 -3.86
C GLY A 99 4.86 12.12 -2.34
N ALA A 100 3.94 12.83 -1.72
CA ALA A 100 3.72 12.86 -0.28
C ALA A 100 2.57 11.96 0.17
N LEU A 101 1.70 11.54 -0.75
CA LEU A 101 0.57 10.66 -0.49
C LEU A 101 0.88 9.22 -0.90
N VAL A 102 0.02 8.30 -0.48
CA VAL A 102 0.02 6.92 -0.96
C VAL A 102 -0.55 6.89 -2.37
N HIS A 103 0.12 6.15 -3.26
CA HIS A 103 -0.28 5.97 -4.65
C HIS A 103 -0.28 4.50 -5.03
N GLU A 104 -0.84 4.20 -6.20
CA GLU A 104 -0.82 2.87 -6.80
C GLU A 104 -0.78 2.97 -8.32
N LEU A 105 -0.56 1.85 -8.98
CA LEU A 105 -0.71 1.68 -10.41
C LEU A 105 -1.70 0.55 -10.67
N VAL A 106 -2.81 0.86 -11.30
CA VAL A 106 -3.75 -0.12 -11.86
C VAL A 106 -3.66 -0.08 -13.39
N VAL A 107 -3.59 -1.24 -14.02
CA VAL A 107 -3.51 -1.38 -15.48
C VAL A 107 -4.84 -1.88 -16.01
N LEU A 108 -5.47 -1.10 -16.87
CA LEU A 108 -6.80 -1.37 -17.41
C LEU A 108 -6.79 -1.29 -18.94
N PRO A 109 -7.69 -1.97 -19.67
CA PRO A 109 -7.93 -1.68 -21.08
C PRO A 109 -8.31 -0.20 -21.24
N LEU A 110 -7.81 0.47 -22.28
CA LEU A 110 -8.21 1.85 -22.56
C LEU A 110 -9.72 1.92 -22.86
N PRO A 111 -10.49 2.84 -22.23
CA PRO A 111 -11.89 3.05 -22.57
C PRO A 111 -12.09 3.46 -24.03
N ALA A 112 -13.24 3.11 -24.61
CA ALA A 112 -13.56 3.47 -26.00
C ALA A 112 -13.60 4.98 -26.23
N ASP A 113 -14.03 5.74 -25.21
CA ASP A 113 -14.12 7.20 -25.23
C ASP A 113 -12.79 7.90 -24.94
N GLY A 114 -11.72 7.14 -24.73
CA GLY A 114 -10.38 7.66 -24.47
C GLY A 114 -9.99 7.69 -22.98
N PRO A 115 -8.76 8.14 -22.69
CA PRO A 115 -8.27 8.18 -21.31
C PRO A 115 -9.03 9.22 -20.47
N GLY A 116 -9.19 8.95 -19.18
CA GLY A 116 -9.83 9.87 -18.24
C GLY A 116 -11.35 9.90 -18.30
N THR A 117 -11.98 8.95 -19.00
CA THR A 117 -13.45 8.96 -19.21
C THR A 117 -14.19 7.97 -18.32
N ARG A 118 -13.51 7.26 -17.41
CA ARG A 118 -14.17 6.32 -16.50
C ARG A 118 -15.04 7.05 -15.50
N PRO A 119 -16.28 6.55 -15.25
CA PRO A 119 -17.11 7.07 -14.17
C PRO A 119 -16.41 6.94 -12.80
N ILE A 120 -16.55 7.97 -11.97
CA ILE A 120 -16.01 8.00 -10.61
C ILE A 120 -17.15 7.76 -9.64
N GLY A 121 -16.99 6.80 -8.75
CA GLY A 121 -17.94 6.49 -7.69
C GLY A 121 -17.99 7.56 -6.59
N ALA A 122 -18.96 7.42 -5.69
CA ALA A 122 -19.12 8.33 -4.56
C ALA A 122 -17.95 8.26 -3.56
N ASP A 123 -17.19 7.18 -3.59
CA ASP A 123 -15.95 6.94 -2.83
C ASP A 123 -14.71 7.59 -3.47
N GLY A 124 -14.87 8.22 -4.62
CA GLY A 124 -13.79 8.85 -5.38
C GLY A 124 -12.96 7.89 -6.23
N LYS A 125 -13.41 6.65 -6.39
CA LYS A 125 -12.74 5.59 -7.13
C LYS A 125 -13.43 5.25 -8.44
N ILE A 126 -12.71 4.60 -9.36
CA ILE A 126 -13.27 4.03 -10.58
C ILE A 126 -13.61 2.54 -10.38
N ASP A 127 -14.33 1.94 -11.34
CA ASP A 127 -14.54 0.50 -11.36
C ASP A 127 -13.31 -0.22 -11.91
N GLU A 128 -12.63 -0.99 -11.07
CA GLU A 128 -11.45 -1.80 -11.39
C GLU A 128 -11.77 -3.22 -11.83
N SER A 129 -13.04 -3.60 -12.01
CA SER A 129 -13.43 -4.98 -12.34
C SER A 129 -12.79 -5.52 -13.61
N GLN A 130 -12.27 -4.65 -14.48
CA GLN A 130 -11.51 -4.99 -15.69
C GLN A 130 -9.99 -4.85 -15.51
N SER A 131 -9.49 -4.72 -14.28
CA SER A 131 -8.05 -4.64 -14.03
C SER A 131 -7.34 -5.89 -14.52
N LEU A 132 -6.24 -5.67 -15.24
CA LEU A 132 -5.33 -6.72 -15.70
C LEU A 132 -4.26 -7.02 -14.65
N GLY A 133 -4.13 -6.16 -13.66
CA GLY A 133 -3.24 -6.26 -12.53
C GLY A 133 -2.78 -4.89 -12.05
N GLU A 134 -2.13 -4.90 -10.90
CA GLU A 134 -1.73 -3.67 -10.23
C GLU A 134 -0.38 -3.79 -9.52
N SER A 135 0.18 -2.64 -9.18
CA SER A 135 1.29 -2.46 -8.27
C SER A 135 0.85 -1.47 -7.19
N SER A 136 0.47 -2.00 -6.04
CA SER A 136 -0.02 -1.22 -4.90
C SER A 136 0.62 -1.65 -3.57
N ARG A 137 1.82 -2.21 -3.62
CA ARG A 137 2.56 -2.65 -2.44
C ARG A 137 3.94 -2.01 -2.38
N SER A 138 4.24 -1.38 -1.25
CA SER A 138 5.59 -0.84 -0.99
C SER A 138 6.63 -1.95 -0.88
N CYS A 139 7.73 -1.82 -1.61
CA CYS A 139 8.87 -2.74 -1.61
C CYS A 139 8.51 -4.19 -1.97
N ALA A 140 7.45 -4.40 -2.72
CA ALA A 140 6.96 -5.71 -3.09
C ALA A 140 6.17 -5.70 -4.41
N ALA A 141 5.83 -6.89 -4.90
CA ALA A 141 5.02 -7.07 -6.09
C ALA A 141 3.52 -7.11 -5.75
N GLY A 142 2.71 -6.67 -6.72
CA GLY A 142 1.27 -6.90 -6.81
C GLY A 142 0.43 -6.06 -5.86
N ILE A 143 -0.72 -6.63 -5.49
CA ILE A 143 -1.81 -5.98 -4.77
C ILE A 143 -1.45 -5.71 -3.30
N GLY A 144 -1.81 -4.53 -2.80
CA GLY A 144 -1.65 -4.11 -1.40
C GLY A 144 -2.42 -2.83 -1.09
N ASP A 145 -2.04 -2.14 -0.03
CA ASP A 145 -2.72 -0.94 0.45
C ASP A 145 -2.17 0.36 -0.16
N GLY A 146 -1.35 0.24 -1.20
CA GLY A 146 -0.70 1.33 -1.88
C GLY A 146 0.82 1.40 -1.65
N ILE A 147 1.48 2.20 -2.47
CA ILE A 147 2.92 2.48 -2.42
C ILE A 147 3.12 3.74 -1.58
N ALA A 148 3.77 3.60 -0.44
CA ALA A 148 4.05 4.71 0.47
C ALA A 148 5.01 5.74 -0.16
N PRO A 149 5.00 7.00 0.29
CA PRO A 149 5.98 8.02 -0.10
C PRO A 149 7.43 7.53 -0.02
N GLY A 150 8.20 7.78 -1.08
CA GLY A 150 9.60 7.37 -1.19
C GLY A 150 9.83 5.88 -1.47
N SER A 151 8.75 5.08 -1.59
CA SER A 151 8.83 3.64 -1.86
C SER A 151 8.67 3.31 -3.34
N THR A 152 9.02 2.08 -3.70
CA THR A 152 8.85 1.50 -5.03
C THR A 152 8.02 0.22 -4.93
N GLY A 153 7.02 0.07 -5.80
CA GLY A 153 6.29 -1.17 -6.02
C GLY A 153 6.55 -1.70 -7.43
N TRP A 154 6.16 -2.94 -7.72
CA TRP A 154 6.28 -3.51 -9.07
C TRP A 154 5.23 -4.56 -9.36
N THR A 155 4.99 -4.80 -10.64
CA THR A 155 4.17 -5.93 -11.12
C THR A 155 4.64 -6.37 -12.50
N THR A 156 4.36 -7.61 -12.89
CA THR A 156 4.64 -8.11 -14.22
C THR A 156 3.38 -8.75 -14.79
N LEU A 157 2.94 -8.25 -15.92
CA LEU A 157 1.73 -8.69 -16.63
C LEU A 157 2.08 -9.27 -17.99
N THR A 158 1.19 -10.07 -18.54
CA THR A 158 1.26 -10.47 -19.96
C THR A 158 0.23 -9.65 -20.73
N LEU A 159 0.71 -8.74 -21.58
CA LEU A 159 -0.12 -7.83 -22.35
C LEU A 159 -0.02 -8.13 -23.85
N GLY A 160 -1.16 -8.23 -24.50
CA GLY A 160 -1.24 -8.31 -25.96
C GLY A 160 -1.13 -6.93 -26.61
N PRO A 161 -0.99 -6.85 -27.96
CA PRO A 161 -1.07 -5.58 -28.67
C PRO A 161 -2.38 -4.84 -28.35
N GLY A 162 -2.26 -3.55 -28.06
CA GLY A 162 -3.40 -2.72 -27.67
C GLY A 162 -2.99 -1.45 -26.94
N ARG A 163 -3.97 -0.71 -26.45
CA ARG A 163 -3.76 0.49 -25.64
C ARG A 163 -4.33 0.25 -24.26
N TYR A 164 -3.60 0.65 -23.25
CA TYR A 164 -3.91 0.43 -21.84
C TYR A 164 -3.90 1.74 -21.11
N GLU A 165 -4.88 1.93 -20.25
CA GLU A 165 -4.92 3.05 -19.32
C GLU A 165 -4.21 2.66 -18.04
N LEU A 166 -3.28 3.49 -17.62
CA LEU A 166 -2.51 3.38 -16.39
C LEU A 166 -3.05 4.42 -15.42
N VAL A 167 -3.52 4.00 -14.27
CA VAL A 167 -4.21 4.92 -13.35
C VAL A 167 -3.75 4.72 -11.90
N CYS A 168 -3.94 5.75 -11.08
CA CYS A 168 -3.95 5.62 -9.63
C CYS A 168 -5.41 5.71 -9.17
N ASP A 169 -5.93 4.65 -8.53
CA ASP A 169 -7.32 4.60 -8.05
C ASP A 169 -7.43 4.82 -6.53
N GLN A 170 -6.46 5.49 -5.93
CA GLN A 170 -6.67 6.07 -4.61
C GLN A 170 -7.79 7.13 -4.69
N PRO A 171 -8.63 7.29 -3.63
CA PRO A 171 -9.77 8.19 -3.68
C PRO A 171 -9.44 9.57 -4.26
N TRP A 172 -10.13 9.97 -5.33
CA TRP A 172 -10.01 11.25 -6.05
C TRP A 172 -8.72 11.42 -6.88
N HIS A 173 -7.78 10.47 -6.88
CA HIS A 173 -6.53 10.58 -7.63
C HIS A 173 -6.77 10.50 -9.14
N TYR A 174 -7.67 9.64 -9.58
CA TYR A 174 -8.09 9.57 -10.98
C TYR A 174 -8.70 10.91 -11.44
N ALA A 175 -9.59 11.50 -10.63
CA ALA A 175 -10.17 12.82 -10.88
C ALA A 175 -9.12 13.94 -10.94
N ALA A 176 -8.01 13.78 -10.19
CA ALA A 176 -6.89 14.73 -10.21
C ALA A 176 -5.96 14.56 -11.42
N GLY A 177 -6.26 13.60 -12.32
CA GLY A 177 -5.51 13.40 -13.57
C GLY A 177 -4.34 12.42 -13.44
N MET A 178 -4.32 11.55 -12.44
CA MET A 178 -3.31 10.47 -12.34
C MET A 178 -3.61 9.36 -13.34
N ILE A 179 -3.39 9.67 -14.60
CA ILE A 179 -3.71 8.83 -15.76
C ILE A 179 -2.60 8.96 -16.78
N ASP A 180 -2.20 7.85 -17.39
CA ASP A 180 -1.34 7.80 -18.58
C ASP A 180 -1.77 6.67 -19.50
N VAL A 181 -1.22 6.62 -20.69
CA VAL A 181 -1.56 5.60 -21.70
C VAL A 181 -0.31 4.86 -22.16
N LEU A 182 -0.33 3.54 -22.03
CA LEU A 182 0.68 2.65 -22.59
C LEU A 182 0.18 2.04 -23.90
N THR A 183 0.99 2.11 -24.94
CA THR A 183 0.76 1.40 -26.21
C THR A 183 1.60 0.11 -26.20
N VAL A 184 0.96 -1.03 -26.46
CA VAL A 184 1.63 -2.33 -26.65
C VAL A 184 1.50 -2.70 -28.11
N THR A 185 2.64 -3.01 -28.77
CA THR A 185 2.74 -3.30 -30.23
C THR A 185 3.00 -4.77 -30.53
#